data_d385954f723294852d43bead00c0f3ae
#
_entry.id   d385954f723294852d43bead00c0f3ae
#
_cell.length_a   1.000
_cell.length_b   1.000
_cell.length_c   1.000
_cell.angle_alpha   90.00
_cell.angle_beta   90.00
_cell.angle_gamma   90.00
#
_symmetry.space_group_name_H-M   'P 1'
#
loop_
_entity.id
_entity.type
_entity.pdbx_description
1 polymer ?
#
loop_
_entity_poly.entity_id
_entity_poly.type
_entity_poly.pdbx_seq_one_letter_code
_entity_poly.pdbx_strand_id
1 'polypeptide(L)'
;MRSTAERHEFLRTRLVPRRTLVTAGAVAGGLLTGRSASGTPVRAAASRTAATGPAGSSDKAPGGAVAPFGRHLAFGGDPRTSMRISWQVPAPVDRPFVRLGARPDDLGQRIGAELRALHTPGVAGERPAVDQYYLHAALEDLLPGTTYHYGVGHDGFDPADPEHRAGLASFRTAPARAGRFTFTAFGDQGVGGAAAANDSLLLDRRPAFHLHAGDLCYADGSGQGRASDAYDPTAWDPFFRQNEPVARGVPWMVTTGNHDMEAWYSPDGNGGHLARFSLPGTGFDPRTAPGAYAFTYGNVGVVALDANDVSYEIPANLGYTQGRQTAWLDRTLKELREADGVDFVVVFFHHCAYSTSAHASDGGVRTEWVPLFARYAVDLVINGHNHVYERTDALKDGAVGRVVPVGGSTDPRRDGTVYVTAGGGGRDLYGFPADAPESYEGHEHAAGAVGTFHWTRGGRSAPETVTWSRVRYRGFSLLSVEAEPGPAPRLTVSALASDGGRVDHFEVRRGV
;
A
#
# COMPACT_ATOMS: atom_id res chain seq x y z
N MET A 1 -16.12 23.21 0.71
CA MET A 1 -15.10 23.61 -0.27
C MET A 1 -14.46 24.90 0.22
N ARG A 2 -13.20 24.84 0.64
CA ARG A 2 -12.47 26.10 0.87
C ARG A 2 -12.14 26.72 -0.48
N SER A 3 -12.23 28.05 -0.57
CA SER A 3 -11.97 28.78 -1.82
C SER A 3 -10.51 28.62 -2.26
N THR A 4 -10.23 28.87 -3.55
CA THR A 4 -8.86 28.88 -4.10
C THR A 4 -7.96 29.87 -3.34
N ALA A 5 -8.53 30.95 -2.83
CA ALA A 5 -7.82 31.94 -2.02
C ALA A 5 -7.36 31.39 -0.67
N GLU A 6 -8.17 30.58 0.03
CA GLU A 6 -7.81 29.95 1.31
C GLU A 6 -6.70 28.89 1.15
N ARG A 7 -6.63 28.21 0.00
CA ARG A 7 -5.54 27.28 -0.32
C ARG A 7 -4.22 28.01 -0.56
N HIS A 8 -4.28 29.15 -1.25
CA HIS A 8 -3.10 30.01 -1.46
C HIS A 8 -2.57 30.62 -0.17
N GLU A 9 -3.42 30.95 0.78
CA GLU A 9 -3.03 31.51 2.07
C GLU A 9 -2.40 30.45 2.98
N PHE A 10 -2.92 29.22 2.96
CA PHE A 10 -2.33 28.09 3.66
C PHE A 10 -0.93 27.75 3.16
N LEU A 11 -0.69 27.75 1.85
CA LEU A 11 0.62 27.52 1.26
C LEU A 11 1.60 28.67 1.57
N ARG A 12 1.13 29.94 1.55
CA ARG A 12 1.96 31.10 1.89
C ARG A 12 2.43 31.13 3.34
N THR A 13 1.62 30.70 4.27
CA THR A 13 1.99 30.68 5.70
C THR A 13 3.02 29.60 6.05
N ARG A 14 3.19 28.56 5.23
CA ARG A 14 4.21 27.51 5.42
C ARG A 14 5.50 27.73 4.65
N LEU A 15 5.52 28.61 3.63
CA LEU A 15 6.71 28.91 2.83
C LEU A 15 7.65 29.96 3.48
N VAL A 16 7.39 30.39 4.72
CA VAL A 16 8.35 31.23 5.46
C VAL A 16 9.37 30.33 6.13
N PRO A 17 10.68 30.39 5.77
CA PRO A 17 11.69 29.55 6.40
C PRO A 17 11.82 29.96 7.87
N ARG A 18 11.37 29.12 8.77
CA ARG A 18 11.74 29.26 10.19
C ARG A 18 13.20 28.84 10.33
N ARG A 19 14.09 29.81 10.28
CA ARG A 19 15.43 29.66 10.86
C ARG A 19 15.26 29.44 12.35
N THR A 20 15.19 28.21 12.79
CA THR A 20 15.21 27.88 14.22
C THR A 20 16.67 27.74 14.60
N LEU A 21 17.12 28.63 15.47
CA LEU A 21 18.41 28.52 16.16
C LEU A 21 18.48 27.14 16.86
N VAL A 22 19.41 26.31 16.46
CA VAL A 22 19.84 25.18 17.26
C VAL A 22 20.82 25.70 18.30
N THR A 23 20.38 25.89 19.52
CA THR A 23 21.24 26.06 20.67
C THR A 23 21.85 24.71 21.02
N ALA A 24 23.11 24.56 20.74
CA ALA A 24 23.92 23.42 21.17
C ALA A 24 24.06 23.43 22.69
N GLY A 25 23.48 22.45 23.35
CA GLY A 25 23.73 22.09 24.72
C GLY A 25 24.85 21.05 24.74
N ALA A 26 26.09 21.49 25.10
CA ALA A 26 27.19 20.60 25.34
C ALA A 26 27.04 19.91 26.70
N VAL A 27 27.10 18.59 26.73
CA VAL A 27 27.42 17.83 27.95
C VAL A 27 28.68 17.02 27.69
N ALA A 28 29.68 17.37 28.45
CA ALA A 28 30.98 16.70 28.49
C ALA A 28 30.89 15.41 29.32
N GLY A 29 31.66 14.39 28.95
CA GLY A 29 31.97 13.32 29.89
C GLY A 29 32.57 12.07 29.30
N GLY A 30 33.89 11.89 29.49
CA GLY A 30 34.42 10.54 29.68
C GLY A 30 35.32 9.98 28.59
N LEU A 31 36.61 10.27 28.68
CA LEU A 31 37.71 9.55 28.05
C LEU A 31 37.79 8.08 28.54
N LEU A 32 37.89 7.14 27.61
CA LEU A 32 38.67 5.92 27.85
C LEU A 32 39.48 5.57 26.59
N THR A 33 40.77 5.46 26.80
CA THR A 33 41.85 5.16 25.84
C THR A 33 41.87 3.65 25.53
N GLY A 34 41.97 3.28 24.26
CA GLY A 34 42.19 1.92 23.81
C GLY A 34 42.83 1.87 22.43
N ARG A 35 43.97 1.26 22.35
CA ARG A 35 45.05 1.27 21.33
C ARG A 35 44.62 0.85 19.93
N SER A 36 45.27 1.51 18.98
CA SER A 36 45.35 1.28 17.55
C SER A 36 45.74 -0.17 17.14
N ALA A 37 45.08 -0.69 16.12
CA ALA A 37 45.63 -1.65 15.20
C ALA A 37 45.39 -1.16 13.76
N SER A 38 46.47 -0.97 13.06
CA SER A 38 46.57 -0.51 11.67
C SER A 38 46.14 -1.62 10.72
N GLY A 39 45.05 -1.38 9.97
CA GLY A 39 44.64 -2.18 8.82
C GLY A 39 44.48 -1.28 7.60
N THR A 40 45.26 -1.52 6.56
CA THR A 40 45.30 -0.86 5.28
C THR A 40 43.97 -0.95 4.55
N PRO A 41 43.44 0.14 3.95
CA PRO A 41 42.21 0.04 3.20
C PRO A 41 42.44 -0.54 1.80
N VAL A 42 41.81 -1.65 1.51
CA VAL A 42 41.68 -2.15 0.15
C VAL A 42 40.68 -1.28 -0.59
N ARG A 43 41.17 -0.61 -1.61
CA ARG A 43 40.40 0.27 -2.51
C ARG A 43 39.55 -0.59 -3.42
N ALA A 44 38.25 -0.74 -3.12
CA ALA A 44 37.29 -1.31 -4.05
C ALA A 44 37.05 -0.29 -5.17
N ALA A 45 37.34 -0.66 -6.40
CA ALA A 45 37.03 0.10 -7.60
C ALA A 45 35.52 0.06 -7.82
N ALA A 46 34.84 1.18 -7.64
CA ALA A 46 33.45 1.33 -8.03
C ALA A 46 33.35 1.31 -9.57
N SER A 47 32.90 0.22 -10.12
CA SER A 47 32.47 0.13 -11.49
C SER A 47 31.16 0.94 -11.64
N ARG A 48 31.26 2.14 -12.20
CA ARG A 48 30.13 2.91 -12.68
C ARG A 48 29.63 2.28 -13.98
N THR A 49 28.73 1.34 -13.89
CA THR A 49 27.84 1.05 -15.00
C THR A 49 26.75 2.14 -15.00
N ALA A 50 26.90 3.08 -15.93
CA ALA A 50 25.81 3.99 -16.27
C ALA A 50 24.66 3.14 -16.79
N ALA A 51 23.59 3.04 -16.02
CA ALA A 51 22.32 2.56 -16.51
C ALA A 51 21.83 3.61 -17.51
N THR A 52 21.93 3.30 -18.80
CA THR A 52 21.18 4.00 -19.83
C THR A 52 19.71 3.64 -19.60
N GLY A 53 18.99 4.51 -18.89
CA GLY A 53 17.54 4.46 -18.83
C GLY A 53 16.97 4.54 -20.26
N PRO A 54 15.82 3.95 -20.54
CA PRO A 54 15.21 4.06 -21.85
C PRO A 54 15.00 5.55 -22.15
N ALA A 55 15.49 5.98 -23.30
CA ALA A 55 15.30 7.32 -23.81
C ALA A 55 13.81 7.66 -23.76
N GLY A 56 13.48 8.82 -23.18
CA GLY A 56 12.12 9.28 -23.03
C GLY A 56 11.34 9.14 -24.34
N SER A 57 10.34 8.27 -24.33
CA SER A 57 9.34 8.24 -25.38
C SER A 57 8.62 9.59 -25.36
N SER A 58 8.56 10.29 -26.49
CA SER A 58 7.76 11.52 -26.57
C SER A 58 6.32 11.21 -26.13
N ASP A 59 5.83 11.91 -25.11
CA ASP A 59 4.48 11.71 -24.55
C ASP A 59 3.35 12.13 -25.50
N LYS A 60 3.63 12.32 -26.78
CA LYS A 60 2.65 12.66 -27.80
C LYS A 60 2.23 11.43 -28.58
N ALA A 61 0.92 11.18 -28.59
CA ALA A 61 0.31 10.21 -29.50
C ALA A 61 0.52 10.58 -30.98
N PRO A 62 0.41 9.63 -31.91
CA PRO A 62 0.39 9.94 -33.33
C PRO A 62 -0.62 11.03 -33.64
N GLY A 63 -0.24 12.03 -34.42
CA GLY A 63 -1.11 13.18 -34.73
C GLY A 63 -1.05 14.36 -33.74
N GLY A 64 -0.19 14.29 -32.71
CA GLY A 64 0.00 15.37 -31.73
C GLY A 64 -1.00 15.39 -30.58
N ALA A 65 -1.85 14.36 -30.46
CA ALA A 65 -2.78 14.20 -29.33
C ALA A 65 -2.02 13.85 -28.03
N VAL A 66 -2.60 14.19 -26.88
CA VAL A 66 -2.06 13.90 -25.56
C VAL A 66 -2.27 12.42 -25.25
N ALA A 67 -1.20 11.66 -25.03
CA ALA A 67 -1.30 10.23 -24.74
C ALA A 67 -1.60 9.95 -23.27
N PRO A 68 -2.66 9.18 -22.93
CA PRO A 68 -2.93 8.70 -21.60
C PRO A 68 -1.88 7.68 -21.15
N PHE A 69 -1.56 7.66 -19.84
CA PHE A 69 -0.68 6.67 -19.23
C PHE A 69 -1.08 6.40 -17.77
N GLY A 70 -0.44 5.40 -17.15
CA GLY A 70 -0.60 5.12 -15.73
C GLY A 70 -2.00 4.66 -15.35
N ARG A 71 -2.67 3.90 -16.24
CA ARG A 71 -4.00 3.36 -15.96
C ARG A 71 -3.96 2.39 -14.79
N HIS A 72 -4.84 2.61 -13.85
CA HIS A 72 -5.02 1.74 -12.70
C HIS A 72 -6.48 1.62 -12.31
N LEU A 73 -6.82 0.46 -11.80
CA LEU A 73 -8.18 0.11 -11.39
C LEU A 73 -8.28 0.08 -9.86
N ALA A 74 -9.45 0.40 -9.35
CA ALA A 74 -9.87 0.05 -8.00
C ALA A 74 -11.34 -0.37 -8.03
N PHE A 75 -11.79 -1.15 -7.05
CA PHE A 75 -13.21 -1.42 -6.91
C PHE A 75 -13.96 -0.14 -6.51
N GLY A 76 -15.23 -0.07 -6.87
CA GLY A 76 -16.18 0.85 -6.27
C GLY A 76 -16.70 0.32 -4.93
N GLY A 77 -17.92 0.73 -4.53
CA GLY A 77 -18.51 0.26 -3.28
C GLY A 77 -18.82 -1.24 -3.25
N ASP A 78 -19.27 -1.79 -4.39
CA ASP A 78 -19.50 -3.21 -4.58
C ASP A 78 -18.66 -3.75 -5.75
N PRO A 79 -17.67 -4.62 -5.50
CA PRO A 79 -16.82 -5.21 -6.54
C PRO A 79 -17.59 -6.00 -7.63
N ARG A 80 -18.84 -6.39 -7.38
CA ARG A 80 -19.67 -7.11 -8.32
C ARG A 80 -20.27 -6.22 -9.39
N THR A 81 -20.49 -4.95 -9.07
CA THR A 81 -21.32 -4.05 -9.90
C THR A 81 -20.66 -2.71 -10.18
N SER A 82 -19.47 -2.46 -9.61
CA SER A 82 -18.79 -1.18 -9.78
C SER A 82 -17.27 -1.31 -9.93
N MET A 83 -16.68 -0.40 -10.73
CA MET A 83 -15.25 -0.28 -10.95
C MET A 83 -14.85 1.19 -11.08
N ARG A 84 -13.67 1.53 -10.59
CA ARG A 84 -13.02 2.83 -10.80
C ARG A 84 -11.89 2.64 -11.78
N ILE A 85 -11.81 3.49 -12.79
CA ILE A 85 -10.71 3.54 -13.75
C ILE A 85 -10.06 4.90 -13.62
N SER A 86 -8.78 4.90 -13.28
CA SER A 86 -7.98 6.10 -13.13
C SER A 86 -6.80 6.07 -14.11
N TRP A 87 -6.37 7.24 -14.58
CA TRP A 87 -5.20 7.40 -15.44
C TRP A 87 -4.65 8.81 -15.35
N GLN A 88 -3.49 9.02 -15.94
CA GLN A 88 -2.81 10.31 -15.98
C GLN A 88 -2.65 10.80 -17.43
N VAL A 89 -2.59 12.10 -17.60
CA VAL A 89 -2.20 12.76 -18.85
C VAL A 89 -1.16 13.84 -18.57
N PRO A 90 -0.19 14.07 -19.49
CA PRO A 90 0.88 15.06 -19.29
C PRO A 90 0.42 16.53 -19.42
N ALA A 91 -0.79 16.77 -19.92
CA ALA A 91 -1.38 18.11 -20.07
C ALA A 91 -2.89 18.04 -19.88
N PRO A 92 -3.57 19.16 -19.54
CA PRO A 92 -5.02 19.17 -19.41
C PRO A 92 -5.71 18.81 -20.73
N VAL A 93 -6.80 18.06 -20.62
CA VAL A 93 -7.60 17.58 -21.74
C VAL A 93 -9.07 17.89 -21.54
N ASP A 94 -9.80 18.01 -22.64
CA ASP A 94 -11.22 18.27 -22.64
C ASP A 94 -12.04 16.98 -22.73
N ARG A 95 -13.19 16.97 -22.04
CA ARG A 95 -14.19 15.90 -22.09
C ARG A 95 -13.60 14.48 -21.98
N PRO A 96 -12.83 14.17 -20.93
CA PRO A 96 -12.27 12.85 -20.74
C PRO A 96 -13.36 11.80 -20.56
N PHE A 97 -13.09 10.57 -21.02
CA PHE A 97 -14.05 9.48 -20.98
C PHE A 97 -13.40 8.10 -20.97
N VAL A 98 -14.17 7.09 -20.62
CA VAL A 98 -13.88 5.68 -20.83
C VAL A 98 -14.83 5.15 -21.89
N ARG A 99 -14.32 4.40 -22.86
CA ARG A 99 -15.13 3.49 -23.65
C ARG A 99 -15.13 2.10 -23.03
N LEU A 100 -16.31 1.49 -22.99
CA LEU A 100 -16.54 0.21 -22.34
C LEU A 100 -17.36 -0.71 -23.24
N GLY A 101 -17.05 -2.01 -23.24
CA GLY A 101 -17.81 -3.02 -23.96
C GLY A 101 -17.52 -4.43 -23.47
N ALA A 102 -18.35 -5.37 -23.91
CA ALA A 102 -18.17 -6.80 -23.62
C ALA A 102 -17.08 -7.44 -24.51
N ARG A 103 -16.65 -6.76 -25.57
CA ARG A 103 -15.63 -7.23 -26.53
C ARG A 103 -14.68 -6.10 -26.90
N PRO A 104 -13.42 -6.39 -27.23
CA PRO A 104 -12.43 -5.36 -27.56
C PRO A 104 -12.69 -4.65 -28.90
N ASP A 105 -13.50 -5.24 -29.77
CA ASP A 105 -13.91 -4.67 -31.05
C ASP A 105 -15.26 -3.90 -30.99
N ASP A 106 -15.91 -3.91 -29.81
CA ASP A 106 -17.21 -3.28 -29.59
C ASP A 106 -17.22 -2.55 -28.23
N LEU A 107 -16.67 -1.34 -28.21
CA LEU A 107 -16.61 -0.45 -27.05
C LEU A 107 -17.70 0.64 -27.17
N GLY A 108 -18.96 0.21 -27.28
CA GLY A 108 -20.08 1.10 -27.60
C GLY A 108 -20.49 2.07 -26.48
N GLN A 109 -20.25 1.73 -25.21
CA GLN A 109 -20.60 2.60 -24.09
C GLN A 109 -19.52 3.64 -23.85
N ARG A 110 -19.92 4.91 -23.69
CA ARG A 110 -19.05 6.02 -23.32
C ARG A 110 -19.43 6.57 -21.96
N ILE A 111 -18.49 6.58 -21.01
CA ILE A 111 -18.67 7.03 -19.62
C ILE A 111 -17.75 8.22 -19.41
N GLY A 112 -18.32 9.36 -19.00
CA GLY A 112 -17.53 10.55 -18.69
C GLY A 112 -16.60 10.36 -17.51
N ALA A 113 -15.48 11.07 -17.51
CA ALA A 113 -14.53 11.09 -16.43
C ALA A 113 -14.33 12.50 -15.89
N GLU A 114 -13.92 12.60 -14.63
CA GLU A 114 -13.52 13.85 -14.01
C GLU A 114 -12.00 14.04 -14.10
N LEU A 115 -11.55 15.29 -14.21
CA LEU A 115 -10.15 15.66 -14.15
C LEU A 115 -9.84 16.28 -12.78
N ARG A 116 -8.80 15.77 -12.10
CA ARG A 116 -8.26 16.32 -10.87
C ARG A 116 -6.84 16.80 -11.13
N ALA A 117 -6.60 18.10 -10.98
CA ALA A 117 -5.29 18.70 -11.17
C ALA A 117 -4.56 18.83 -9.82
N LEU A 118 -3.28 18.52 -9.82
CA LEU A 118 -2.36 18.80 -8.72
C LEU A 118 -1.32 19.82 -9.18
N HIS A 119 -1.17 20.88 -8.42
CA HIS A 119 -0.10 21.86 -8.61
C HIS A 119 0.89 21.76 -7.45
N THR A 120 2.13 21.44 -7.74
CA THR A 120 3.23 21.49 -6.76
C THR A 120 4.06 22.74 -7.02
N PRO A 121 4.11 23.69 -6.09
CA PRO A 121 4.93 24.90 -6.25
C PRO A 121 6.41 24.57 -6.43
N GLY A 122 7.09 25.36 -7.25
CA GLY A 122 8.54 25.30 -7.37
C GLY A 122 9.23 25.73 -6.08
N VAL A 123 10.41 25.16 -5.82
CA VAL A 123 11.31 25.56 -4.74
C VAL A 123 12.53 26.24 -5.39
N ALA A 124 12.75 27.51 -5.05
CA ALA A 124 13.79 28.33 -5.68
C ALA A 124 15.18 27.69 -5.50
N GLY A 125 15.87 27.42 -6.61
CA GLY A 125 17.20 26.79 -6.62
C GLY A 125 17.19 25.25 -6.46
N GLU A 126 16.04 24.63 -6.22
CA GLU A 126 15.93 23.19 -6.01
C GLU A 126 15.12 22.49 -7.12
N ARG A 127 13.89 22.88 -7.37
CA ARG A 127 13.04 22.30 -8.41
C ARG A 127 12.04 23.30 -9.00
N PRO A 128 11.64 23.11 -10.28
CA PRO A 128 10.55 23.90 -10.88
C PRO A 128 9.19 23.53 -10.28
N ALA A 129 8.18 24.34 -10.56
CA ALA A 129 6.78 23.97 -10.32
C ALA A 129 6.39 22.79 -11.23
N VAL A 130 5.51 21.91 -10.72
CA VAL A 130 5.03 20.73 -11.45
C VAL A 130 3.51 20.70 -11.42
N ASP A 131 2.89 20.56 -12.60
CA ASP A 131 1.46 20.33 -12.76
C ASP A 131 1.22 18.88 -13.21
N GLN A 132 0.31 18.19 -12.53
CA GLN A 132 -0.08 16.81 -12.86
C GLN A 132 -1.60 16.72 -13.00
N TYR A 133 -2.07 15.89 -13.92
CA TYR A 133 -3.49 15.78 -14.27
C TYR A 133 -3.93 14.33 -14.21
N TYR A 134 -4.82 14.02 -13.27
CA TYR A 134 -5.37 12.69 -13.02
C TYR A 134 -6.84 12.66 -13.42
N LEU A 135 -7.24 11.57 -14.04
CA LEU A 135 -8.60 11.42 -14.56
C LEU A 135 -9.24 10.17 -13.96
N HIS A 136 -10.53 10.26 -13.64
CA HIS A 136 -11.25 9.20 -12.95
C HIS A 136 -12.62 8.98 -13.55
N ALA A 137 -12.92 7.75 -13.94
CA ALA A 137 -14.25 7.31 -14.35
C ALA A 137 -14.83 6.35 -13.31
N ALA A 138 -16.07 6.60 -12.90
CA ALA A 138 -16.83 5.71 -12.05
C ALA A 138 -17.76 4.87 -12.93
N LEU A 139 -17.57 3.57 -12.93
CA LEU A 139 -18.43 2.60 -13.61
C LEU A 139 -19.33 1.96 -12.58
N GLU A 140 -20.62 2.08 -12.79
CA GLU A 140 -21.67 1.52 -11.93
C GLU A 140 -22.57 0.60 -12.75
N ASP A 141 -23.45 -0.12 -12.07
CA ASP A 141 -24.45 -1.02 -12.69
C ASP A 141 -23.84 -2.07 -13.62
N LEU A 142 -22.60 -2.50 -13.33
CA LEU A 142 -21.94 -3.58 -14.05
C LEU A 142 -22.56 -4.93 -13.69
N LEU A 143 -22.50 -5.87 -14.62
CA LEU A 143 -22.93 -7.25 -14.37
C LEU A 143 -21.90 -8.03 -13.57
N PRO A 144 -22.31 -8.78 -12.54
CA PRO A 144 -21.39 -9.63 -11.77
C PRO A 144 -20.72 -10.72 -12.62
N GLY A 145 -19.47 -11.04 -12.29
CA GLY A 145 -18.71 -12.11 -12.93
C GLY A 145 -18.41 -11.89 -14.40
N THR A 146 -18.51 -10.65 -14.87
CA THR A 146 -18.41 -10.28 -16.28
C THR A 146 -17.07 -9.66 -16.60
N THR A 147 -16.47 -10.05 -17.72
CA THR A 147 -15.27 -9.40 -18.26
C THR A 147 -15.69 -8.24 -19.15
N TYR A 148 -15.15 -7.08 -18.86
CA TYR A 148 -15.31 -5.87 -19.64
C TYR A 148 -13.98 -5.48 -20.28
N HIS A 149 -14.05 -5.02 -21.53
CA HIS A 149 -12.93 -4.38 -22.23
C HIS A 149 -13.13 -2.87 -22.21
N TYR A 150 -12.04 -2.13 -22.05
CA TYR A 150 -12.12 -0.68 -21.95
C TYR A 150 -10.90 0.00 -22.57
N GLY A 151 -11.09 1.25 -22.93
CA GLY A 151 -10.04 2.19 -23.28
C GLY A 151 -10.36 3.56 -22.73
N VAL A 152 -9.33 4.34 -22.41
CA VAL A 152 -9.45 5.71 -21.88
C VAL A 152 -9.18 6.71 -22.98
N GLY A 153 -9.91 7.82 -23.00
CA GLY A 153 -9.82 8.83 -24.05
C GLY A 153 -10.24 10.22 -23.59
N HIS A 154 -10.14 11.15 -24.51
CA HIS A 154 -10.55 12.56 -24.37
C HIS A 154 -10.76 13.15 -25.77
N ASP A 155 -11.16 14.39 -25.86
CA ASP A 155 -11.23 15.06 -27.16
C ASP A 155 -9.87 15.02 -27.88
N GLY A 156 -9.88 14.52 -29.10
CA GLY A 156 -8.67 14.34 -29.92
C GLY A 156 -7.92 13.02 -29.69
N PHE A 157 -8.38 12.14 -28.76
CA PHE A 157 -7.83 10.81 -28.53
C PHE A 157 -8.94 9.81 -28.23
N ASP A 158 -9.39 9.03 -29.23
CA ASP A 158 -10.41 8.00 -29.02
C ASP A 158 -9.77 6.60 -29.03
N PRO A 159 -9.92 5.81 -27.93
CA PRO A 159 -9.35 4.46 -27.84
C PRO A 159 -10.01 3.46 -28.81
N ALA A 160 -11.13 3.79 -29.46
CA ALA A 160 -11.75 2.97 -30.48
C ALA A 160 -11.03 3.08 -31.85
N ASP A 161 -10.24 4.14 -32.05
CA ASP A 161 -9.49 4.33 -33.27
C ASP A 161 -8.42 3.24 -33.44
N PRO A 162 -8.19 2.71 -34.65
CA PRO A 162 -7.26 1.61 -34.89
C PRO A 162 -5.85 1.85 -34.34
N GLU A 163 -5.36 3.09 -34.43
CA GLU A 163 -4.03 3.49 -33.97
C GLU A 163 -3.89 3.49 -32.43
N HIS A 164 -4.99 3.59 -31.68
CA HIS A 164 -4.99 3.60 -30.22
C HIS A 164 -5.36 2.25 -29.57
N ARG A 165 -5.68 1.23 -30.37
CA ARG A 165 -6.13 -0.08 -29.87
C ARG A 165 -5.13 -0.82 -28.98
N ALA A 166 -3.84 -0.57 -29.14
CA ALA A 166 -2.81 -1.11 -28.26
C ALA A 166 -2.97 -0.65 -26.81
N GLY A 167 -3.70 0.46 -26.59
CA GLY A 167 -4.07 0.98 -25.28
C GLY A 167 -5.29 0.32 -24.63
N LEU A 168 -5.96 -0.66 -25.26
CA LEU A 168 -7.09 -1.34 -24.66
C LEU A 168 -6.65 -2.27 -23.53
N ALA A 169 -7.52 -2.37 -22.51
CA ALA A 169 -7.33 -3.25 -21.38
C ALA A 169 -8.66 -3.95 -21.03
N SER A 170 -8.63 -4.85 -20.06
CA SER A 170 -9.83 -5.50 -19.57
C SER A 170 -9.77 -5.74 -18.08
N PHE A 171 -10.94 -5.83 -17.46
CA PHE A 171 -11.09 -6.23 -16.06
C PHE A 171 -12.26 -7.19 -15.91
N ARG A 172 -12.36 -7.86 -14.77
CA ARG A 172 -13.49 -8.72 -14.44
C ARG A 172 -14.13 -8.26 -13.13
N THR A 173 -15.45 -8.14 -13.11
CA THR A 173 -16.22 -7.90 -11.88
C THR A 173 -16.24 -9.15 -10.99
N ALA A 174 -16.41 -8.97 -9.69
CA ALA A 174 -16.57 -10.08 -8.76
C ALA A 174 -17.79 -10.92 -9.14
N PRO A 175 -17.76 -12.25 -8.96
CA PRO A 175 -18.89 -13.12 -9.27
C PRO A 175 -20.05 -12.91 -8.28
N ALA A 176 -21.27 -13.18 -8.73
CA ALA A 176 -22.46 -13.06 -7.89
C ALA A 176 -22.48 -14.07 -6.72
N ARG A 177 -21.82 -15.22 -6.89
CA ARG A 177 -21.69 -16.25 -5.85
C ARG A 177 -20.22 -16.41 -5.50
N ALA A 178 -19.94 -16.59 -4.20
CA ALA A 178 -18.59 -16.88 -3.75
C ALA A 178 -18.05 -18.15 -4.41
N GLY A 179 -16.84 -18.09 -4.90
CA GLY A 179 -16.07 -19.19 -5.46
C GLY A 179 -14.62 -19.03 -5.03
N ARG A 180 -13.77 -19.98 -5.35
CA ARG A 180 -12.33 -19.88 -5.11
C ARG A 180 -11.76 -18.70 -5.89
N PHE A 181 -10.93 -17.90 -5.24
CA PHE A 181 -10.19 -16.80 -5.85
C PHE A 181 -8.87 -16.56 -5.12
N THR A 182 -7.98 -15.86 -5.79
CA THR A 182 -6.70 -15.42 -5.20
C THR A 182 -6.66 -13.90 -5.15
N PHE A 183 -6.12 -13.35 -4.10
CA PHE A 183 -5.66 -11.97 -4.04
C PHE A 183 -4.20 -11.92 -3.62
N THR A 184 -3.54 -10.82 -3.90
CA THR A 184 -2.13 -10.61 -3.57
C THR A 184 -1.95 -9.39 -2.70
N ALA A 185 -0.82 -9.30 -2.00
CA ALA A 185 -0.49 -8.12 -1.21
C ALA A 185 1.02 -7.89 -1.13
N PHE A 186 1.40 -6.62 -1.09
CA PHE A 186 2.67 -6.10 -0.58
C PHE A 186 2.51 -4.62 -0.19
N GLY A 187 3.50 -4.03 0.46
CA GLY A 187 3.71 -2.60 0.65
C GLY A 187 5.12 -2.20 0.24
N ASP A 188 5.44 -0.93 0.36
CA ASP A 188 6.81 -0.43 0.26
C ASP A 188 7.43 -0.70 -1.12
N GLN A 189 6.74 -0.27 -2.17
CA GLN A 189 7.10 -0.65 -3.54
C GLN A 189 8.16 0.27 -4.15
N GLY A 190 7.88 1.55 -4.29
CA GLY A 190 8.73 2.47 -5.03
C GLY A 190 8.84 2.17 -6.53
N VAL A 191 9.92 2.65 -7.14
CA VAL A 191 10.22 2.48 -8.57
C VAL A 191 11.57 1.80 -8.73
N GLY A 192 11.61 0.69 -9.48
CA GLY A 192 12.87 -0.01 -9.70
C GLY A 192 12.73 -1.45 -10.15
N GLY A 193 13.85 -2.13 -10.38
CA GLY A 193 13.86 -3.50 -10.91
C GLY A 193 13.22 -4.52 -9.99
N ALA A 194 13.37 -4.37 -8.68
CA ALA A 194 12.76 -5.26 -7.69
C ALA A 194 11.22 -5.11 -7.67
N ALA A 195 10.72 -3.87 -7.73
CA ALA A 195 9.30 -3.59 -7.85
C ALA A 195 8.71 -4.20 -9.13
N ALA A 196 9.37 -4.00 -10.27
CA ALA A 196 8.95 -4.58 -11.55
C ALA A 196 8.98 -6.13 -11.56
N ALA A 197 9.90 -6.75 -10.84
CA ALA A 197 9.94 -8.21 -10.67
C ALA A 197 8.74 -8.71 -9.87
N ASN A 198 8.38 -8.03 -8.78
CA ASN A 198 7.18 -8.34 -8.00
C ASN A 198 5.90 -8.12 -8.81
N ASP A 199 5.83 -7.08 -9.64
CA ASP A 199 4.70 -6.85 -10.55
C ASP A 199 4.54 -8.01 -11.55
N SER A 200 5.64 -8.52 -12.08
CA SER A 200 5.63 -9.67 -12.99
C SER A 200 5.14 -10.94 -12.27
N LEU A 201 5.63 -11.19 -11.05
CA LEU A 201 5.17 -12.29 -10.21
C LEU A 201 3.68 -12.17 -9.85
N LEU A 202 3.21 -10.96 -9.60
CA LEU A 202 1.80 -10.68 -9.34
C LEU A 202 0.94 -11.07 -10.55
N LEU A 203 1.32 -10.70 -11.76
CA LEU A 203 0.61 -11.08 -12.98
C LEU A 203 0.52 -12.60 -13.16
N ASP A 204 1.58 -13.33 -12.84
CA ASP A 204 1.61 -14.79 -12.91
C ASP A 204 0.60 -15.45 -11.96
N ARG A 205 0.31 -14.80 -10.82
CA ARG A 205 -0.70 -15.28 -9.87
C ARG A 205 -2.13 -15.06 -10.35
N ARG A 206 -2.37 -14.19 -11.33
CA ARG A 206 -3.69 -13.84 -11.87
C ARG A 206 -4.70 -13.53 -10.76
N PRO A 207 -4.40 -12.62 -9.83
CA PRO A 207 -5.26 -12.34 -8.71
C PRO A 207 -6.52 -11.61 -9.14
N ALA A 208 -7.58 -11.75 -8.34
CA ALA A 208 -8.80 -10.98 -8.49
C ALA A 208 -8.60 -9.50 -8.15
N PHE A 209 -7.68 -9.22 -7.22
CA PHE A 209 -7.26 -7.88 -6.82
C PHE A 209 -5.92 -7.94 -6.08
N HIS A 210 -5.30 -6.77 -5.92
CA HIS A 210 -4.08 -6.58 -5.15
C HIS A 210 -4.32 -5.60 -4.00
N LEU A 211 -3.78 -5.90 -2.80
CA LEU A 211 -3.77 -5.02 -1.65
C LEU A 211 -2.39 -4.37 -1.53
N HIS A 212 -2.33 -3.05 -1.61
CA HIS A 212 -1.06 -2.33 -1.42
C HIS A 212 -1.06 -1.65 -0.05
N ALA A 213 -0.22 -2.14 0.86
CA ALA A 213 -0.19 -1.75 2.25
C ALA A 213 0.58 -0.44 2.53
N GLY A 214 0.45 0.56 1.63
CA GLY A 214 1.06 1.89 1.79
C GLY A 214 2.52 1.98 1.34
N ASP A 215 3.06 3.18 1.41
CA ASP A 215 4.36 3.57 0.88
C ASP A 215 4.50 3.21 -0.60
N LEU A 216 3.72 3.93 -1.41
CA LEU A 216 3.53 3.62 -2.83
C LEU A 216 4.77 3.96 -3.66
N CYS A 217 5.06 5.24 -3.84
CA CYS A 217 6.09 5.68 -4.78
C CYS A 217 7.30 6.36 -4.13
N TYR A 218 7.23 6.69 -2.83
CA TYR A 218 8.28 7.43 -2.12
C TYR A 218 8.57 8.83 -2.70
N ALA A 219 7.55 9.53 -3.16
CA ALA A 219 7.66 10.93 -3.54
C ALA A 219 8.13 11.81 -2.37
N ASP A 220 7.68 11.52 -1.16
CA ASP A 220 8.31 11.99 0.08
C ASP A 220 9.45 11.03 0.49
N GLY A 221 10.68 11.44 0.26
CA GLY A 221 11.86 10.63 0.60
C GLY A 221 12.17 10.55 2.09
N SER A 222 11.58 11.42 2.94
CA SER A 222 11.91 11.47 4.37
C SER A 222 11.10 10.53 5.25
N GLY A 223 9.86 10.21 4.85
CA GLY A 223 8.94 9.39 5.63
C GLY A 223 8.46 10.02 6.94
N GLN A 224 8.64 11.34 7.12
CA GLN A 224 8.20 12.06 8.33
C GLN A 224 6.70 12.42 8.29
N GLY A 225 5.95 11.74 7.44
CA GLY A 225 4.55 12.00 7.21
C GLY A 225 4.32 13.44 6.73
N ARG A 226 3.18 14.04 7.06
CA ARG A 226 2.86 15.43 6.66
C ARG A 226 3.81 16.51 7.22
N ALA A 227 4.76 16.15 8.08
CA ALA A 227 5.78 17.08 8.58
C ALA A 227 6.99 17.19 7.64
N SER A 228 7.09 16.36 6.62
CA SER A 228 8.18 16.36 5.65
C SER A 228 8.09 17.51 4.67
N ASP A 229 9.26 18.10 4.38
CA ASP A 229 9.46 19.05 3.27
C ASP A 229 10.17 18.38 2.06
N ALA A 230 10.63 17.14 2.21
CA ALA A 230 11.38 16.39 1.19
C ALA A 230 10.42 15.68 0.22
N TYR A 231 9.91 16.43 -0.76
CA TYR A 231 8.91 15.93 -1.68
C TYR A 231 9.27 16.17 -3.16
N ASP A 232 9.28 15.09 -3.95
CA ASP A 232 9.44 15.14 -5.40
C ASP A 232 8.17 14.60 -6.11
N PRO A 233 7.30 15.48 -6.61
CA PRO A 233 6.08 15.05 -7.29
C PRO A 233 6.35 14.25 -8.57
N THR A 234 7.54 14.39 -9.17
CA THR A 234 7.87 13.72 -10.43
C THR A 234 8.06 12.21 -10.26
N ALA A 235 8.24 11.71 -9.04
CA ALA A 235 8.33 10.28 -8.74
C ALA A 235 7.03 9.51 -9.08
N TRP A 236 5.88 10.17 -9.08
CA TRP A 236 4.60 9.55 -9.40
C TRP A 236 4.45 9.11 -10.85
N ASP A 237 5.02 9.85 -11.81
CA ASP A 237 4.91 9.51 -13.23
C ASP A 237 5.59 8.17 -13.56
N PRO A 238 6.87 7.92 -13.19
CA PRO A 238 7.49 6.62 -13.38
C PRO A 238 6.81 5.51 -12.56
N PHE A 239 6.28 5.80 -11.35
CA PHE A 239 5.53 4.83 -10.57
C PHE A 239 4.29 4.33 -11.33
N PHE A 240 3.47 5.24 -11.84
CA PHE A 240 2.28 4.87 -12.60
C PHE A 240 2.62 4.17 -13.92
N ARG A 241 3.69 4.56 -14.61
CA ARG A 241 4.13 3.88 -15.84
C ARG A 241 4.63 2.46 -15.57
N GLN A 242 5.39 2.26 -14.48
CA GLN A 242 5.87 0.94 -14.07
C GLN A 242 4.72 0.00 -13.76
N ASN A 243 3.71 0.47 -13.04
CA ASN A 243 2.62 -0.35 -12.52
C ASN A 243 1.47 -0.55 -13.52
N GLU A 244 1.37 0.27 -14.56
CA GLU A 244 0.28 0.20 -15.54
C GLU A 244 0.10 -1.20 -16.17
N PRO A 245 1.12 -1.96 -16.55
CA PRO A 245 0.95 -3.31 -17.11
C PRO A 245 0.11 -4.23 -16.24
N VAL A 246 0.19 -4.08 -14.91
CA VAL A 246 -0.57 -4.84 -13.93
C VAL A 246 -1.87 -4.12 -13.58
N ALA A 247 -1.77 -2.89 -13.12
CA ALA A 247 -2.87 -2.15 -12.50
C ALA A 247 -3.99 -1.80 -13.50
N ARG A 248 -3.73 -1.81 -14.80
CA ARG A 248 -4.78 -1.65 -15.82
C ARG A 248 -5.71 -2.85 -15.96
N GLY A 249 -5.38 -4.00 -15.37
CA GLY A 249 -6.19 -5.22 -15.46
C GLY A 249 -6.53 -5.84 -14.10
N VAL A 250 -5.74 -5.56 -13.09
CA VAL A 250 -5.93 -6.02 -11.71
C VAL A 250 -6.29 -4.81 -10.83
N PRO A 251 -7.43 -4.80 -10.14
CA PRO A 251 -7.76 -3.72 -9.20
C PRO A 251 -6.71 -3.61 -8.09
N TRP A 252 -6.15 -2.42 -7.91
CA TRP A 252 -5.22 -2.08 -6.85
C TRP A 252 -5.95 -1.36 -5.74
N MET A 253 -6.05 -2.04 -4.61
CA MET A 253 -6.71 -1.53 -3.41
C MET A 253 -5.61 -1.00 -2.49
N VAL A 254 -5.37 0.30 -2.54
CA VAL A 254 -4.24 0.94 -1.86
C VAL A 254 -4.68 1.59 -0.55
N THR A 255 -3.81 1.58 0.46
CA THR A 255 -3.92 2.45 1.64
C THR A 255 -2.72 3.40 1.72
N THR A 256 -2.71 4.30 2.68
CA THR A 256 -1.64 5.29 2.88
C THR A 256 -0.56 4.78 3.84
N GLY A 257 0.71 4.89 3.42
CA GLY A 257 1.86 4.81 4.30
C GLY A 257 2.32 6.20 4.77
N ASN A 258 3.40 6.26 5.52
CA ASN A 258 3.93 7.52 5.99
C ASN A 258 4.59 8.36 4.88
N HIS A 259 5.15 7.73 3.86
CA HIS A 259 5.68 8.39 2.66
C HIS A 259 4.59 8.88 1.69
N ASP A 260 3.32 8.49 1.90
CA ASP A 260 2.18 8.93 1.08
C ASP A 260 1.45 10.15 1.67
N MET A 261 1.85 10.60 2.87
CA MET A 261 1.26 11.76 3.55
C MET A 261 1.90 13.05 3.05
N GLU A 262 1.17 13.78 2.20
CA GLU A 262 1.67 14.93 1.45
C GLU A 262 1.04 16.25 1.92
N ALA A 263 1.69 16.97 2.83
CA ALA A 263 1.19 18.24 3.36
C ALA A 263 1.07 19.36 2.31
N TRP A 264 1.65 19.19 1.12
CA TRP A 264 1.60 20.16 0.02
C TRP A 264 0.18 20.42 -0.50
N TYR A 265 -0.74 19.46 -0.39
CA TYR A 265 -2.05 19.52 -1.04
C TYR A 265 -3.22 19.63 -0.08
N SER A 266 -3.04 19.21 1.18
CA SER A 266 -4.08 19.34 2.21
C SER A 266 -3.48 19.32 3.62
N PRO A 267 -4.16 19.90 4.63
CA PRO A 267 -3.69 19.93 6.00
C PRO A 267 -3.59 18.55 6.66
N ASP A 268 -4.39 17.59 6.20
CA ASP A 268 -4.42 16.21 6.68
C ASP A 268 -3.39 15.31 6.00
N GLY A 269 -2.74 15.78 4.92
CA GLY A 269 -1.73 15.03 4.17
C GLY A 269 -2.29 14.16 3.04
N ASN A 270 -3.61 14.05 2.90
CA ASN A 270 -4.23 13.11 1.96
C ASN A 270 -4.64 13.72 0.59
N GLY A 271 -4.39 15.01 0.37
CA GLY A 271 -4.80 15.70 -0.86
C GLY A 271 -4.21 15.12 -2.14
N GLY A 272 -2.95 14.69 -2.10
CA GLY A 272 -2.30 14.02 -3.22
C GLY A 272 -2.90 12.65 -3.50
N HIS A 273 -3.14 11.87 -2.46
CA HIS A 273 -3.79 10.56 -2.57
C HIS A 273 -5.20 10.68 -3.18
N LEU A 274 -5.99 11.65 -2.72
CA LEU A 274 -7.31 11.96 -3.28
C LEU A 274 -7.26 12.37 -4.76
N ALA A 275 -6.21 13.04 -5.19
CA ALA A 275 -6.10 13.44 -6.59
C ALA A 275 -5.73 12.26 -7.50
N ARG A 276 -4.92 11.30 -7.01
CA ARG A 276 -4.35 10.20 -7.78
C ARG A 276 -5.23 8.96 -7.83
N PHE A 277 -5.97 8.70 -6.74
CA PHE A 277 -6.75 7.46 -6.61
C PHE A 277 -8.24 7.74 -6.46
N SER A 278 -9.04 6.84 -7.03
CA SER A 278 -10.50 6.79 -6.83
C SER A 278 -10.83 5.46 -6.15
N LEU A 279 -10.96 5.48 -4.83
CA LEU A 279 -11.15 4.31 -3.98
C LEU A 279 -12.62 4.15 -3.55
N PRO A 280 -13.03 3.03 -2.93
CA PRO A 280 -14.38 2.86 -2.42
C PRO A 280 -14.76 3.98 -1.46
N GLY A 281 -15.96 4.55 -1.66
CA GLY A 281 -16.52 5.55 -0.76
C GLY A 281 -17.16 4.97 0.51
N THR A 282 -16.76 3.78 0.92
CA THR A 282 -17.34 3.00 2.02
C THR A 282 -16.70 3.30 3.39
N GLY A 283 -15.65 4.15 3.42
CA GLY A 283 -15.02 4.60 4.64
C GLY A 283 -15.84 5.65 5.40
N PHE A 284 -15.41 5.96 6.62
CA PHE A 284 -16.07 6.96 7.48
C PHE A 284 -15.95 8.39 6.95
N ASP A 285 -14.92 8.68 6.21
CA ASP A 285 -14.66 9.99 5.62
C ASP A 285 -13.78 9.88 4.36
N PRO A 286 -14.36 9.52 3.21
CA PRO A 286 -13.60 9.33 1.97
C PRO A 286 -12.88 10.61 1.46
N ARG A 287 -13.17 11.77 2.04
CA ARG A 287 -12.57 13.05 1.63
C ARG A 287 -11.31 13.38 2.42
N THR A 288 -11.22 12.98 3.67
CA THR A 288 -10.08 13.29 4.56
C THR A 288 -9.25 12.06 4.88
N ALA A 289 -9.80 10.85 4.73
CA ALA A 289 -9.12 9.58 4.96
C ALA A 289 -9.44 8.58 3.83
N PRO A 290 -9.01 8.86 2.59
CA PRO A 290 -9.34 8.03 1.43
C PRO A 290 -8.73 6.63 1.50
N GLY A 291 -7.64 6.43 2.25
CA GLY A 291 -7.00 5.14 2.48
C GLY A 291 -7.75 4.23 3.46
N ALA A 292 -8.85 4.71 4.10
CA ALA A 292 -9.67 3.93 5.02
C ALA A 292 -11.02 3.59 4.40
N TYR A 293 -11.22 2.31 4.05
CA TYR A 293 -12.45 1.83 3.42
C TYR A 293 -12.63 0.32 3.64
N ALA A 294 -13.81 -0.23 3.28
CA ALA A 294 -14.06 -1.66 3.32
C ALA A 294 -14.81 -2.12 2.06
N PHE A 295 -14.62 -3.38 1.70
CA PHE A 295 -15.37 -4.04 0.63
C PHE A 295 -15.45 -5.54 0.90
N THR A 296 -16.34 -6.23 0.19
CA THR A 296 -16.43 -7.70 0.25
C THR A 296 -16.18 -8.28 -1.13
N TYR A 297 -15.31 -9.28 -1.22
CA TYR A 297 -15.10 -10.06 -2.42
C TYR A 297 -15.27 -11.55 -2.10
N GLY A 298 -16.22 -12.22 -2.77
CA GLY A 298 -16.55 -13.60 -2.46
C GLY A 298 -16.97 -13.78 -1.00
N ASN A 299 -16.22 -14.58 -0.26
CA ASN A 299 -16.43 -14.84 1.16
C ASN A 299 -15.47 -14.09 2.09
N VAL A 300 -14.75 -13.08 1.57
CA VAL A 300 -13.77 -12.29 2.33
C VAL A 300 -14.20 -10.84 2.44
N GLY A 301 -14.40 -10.36 3.66
CA GLY A 301 -14.47 -8.94 3.99
C GLY A 301 -13.08 -8.36 4.12
N VAL A 302 -12.80 -7.27 3.43
CA VAL A 302 -11.51 -6.59 3.44
C VAL A 302 -11.66 -5.19 4.01
N VAL A 303 -10.80 -4.82 4.96
CA VAL A 303 -10.77 -3.49 5.57
C VAL A 303 -9.39 -2.88 5.37
N ALA A 304 -9.34 -1.74 4.72
CA ALA A 304 -8.18 -0.87 4.62
C ALA A 304 -8.21 0.17 5.74
N LEU A 305 -7.07 0.43 6.36
CA LEU A 305 -6.92 1.46 7.41
C LEU A 305 -5.74 2.37 7.11
N ASP A 306 -5.85 3.62 7.50
CA ASP A 306 -4.74 4.56 7.51
C ASP A 306 -4.09 4.60 8.91
N ALA A 307 -2.98 3.89 9.06
CA ALA A 307 -2.29 3.75 10.33
C ALA A 307 -1.57 5.04 10.78
N ASN A 308 -1.41 6.03 9.90
CA ASN A 308 -0.87 7.34 10.27
C ASN A 308 -1.70 8.03 11.38
N ASP A 309 -3.01 7.73 11.43
CA ASP A 309 -3.92 8.28 12.44
C ASP A 309 -3.59 7.83 13.88
N VAL A 310 -3.01 6.64 14.03
CA VAL A 310 -2.78 6.03 15.36
C VAL A 310 -1.31 5.76 15.66
N SER A 311 -0.42 5.84 14.67
CA SER A 311 0.99 5.52 14.83
C SER A 311 1.69 6.40 15.87
N TYR A 312 2.46 5.76 16.74
CA TYR A 312 3.33 6.45 17.71
C TYR A 312 4.71 6.73 17.16
N GLU A 313 5.15 6.04 16.11
CA GLU A 313 6.45 6.26 15.48
C GLU A 313 6.51 7.62 14.83
N ILE A 314 5.48 8.00 14.06
CA ILE A 314 5.45 9.26 13.30
C ILE A 314 4.31 10.15 13.82
N PRO A 315 4.53 10.86 14.94
CA PRO A 315 3.47 11.58 15.64
C PRO A 315 2.93 12.80 14.88
N ALA A 316 3.54 13.19 13.76
CA ALA A 316 3.09 14.33 12.95
C ALA A 316 1.65 14.13 12.40
N ASN A 317 1.23 12.88 12.22
CA ASN A 317 -0.09 12.53 11.70
C ASN A 317 -1.06 12.04 12.78
N LEU A 318 -0.56 11.75 13.99
CA LEU A 318 -1.32 11.13 15.06
C LEU A 318 -2.62 11.90 15.38
N GLY A 319 -3.74 11.18 15.39
CA GLY A 319 -5.05 11.68 15.80
C GLY A 319 -5.74 12.61 14.81
N TYR A 320 -5.34 12.64 13.55
CA TYR A 320 -5.94 13.55 12.56
C TYR A 320 -7.42 13.23 12.28
N THR A 321 -7.86 11.99 12.50
CA THR A 321 -9.28 11.62 12.40
C THR A 321 -10.07 11.83 13.70
N GLN A 322 -9.41 12.20 14.81
CA GLN A 322 -10.03 12.39 16.11
C GLN A 322 -10.77 11.13 16.62
N GLY A 323 -10.23 9.94 16.37
CA GLY A 323 -10.81 8.65 16.77
C GLY A 323 -11.98 8.17 15.89
N ARG A 324 -12.39 8.92 14.87
CA ARG A 324 -13.50 8.54 13.99
C ARG A 324 -13.18 7.27 13.20
N GLN A 325 -11.93 7.06 12.80
CA GLN A 325 -11.51 5.85 12.12
C GLN A 325 -11.65 4.62 13.03
N THR A 326 -11.17 4.68 14.27
CA THR A 326 -11.29 3.57 15.24
C THR A 326 -12.76 3.23 15.53
N ALA A 327 -13.61 4.26 15.69
CA ALA A 327 -15.05 4.05 15.89
C ALA A 327 -15.76 3.45 14.66
N TRP A 328 -15.33 3.82 13.45
CA TRP A 328 -15.81 3.22 12.21
C TRP A 328 -15.33 1.77 12.07
N LEU A 329 -14.07 1.49 12.38
CA LEU A 329 -13.50 0.14 12.37
C LEU A 329 -14.29 -0.81 13.27
N ASP A 330 -14.62 -0.39 14.51
CA ASP A 330 -15.40 -1.22 15.44
C ASP A 330 -16.76 -1.63 14.85
N ARG A 331 -17.47 -0.68 14.23
CA ARG A 331 -18.75 -0.96 13.54
C ARG A 331 -18.58 -1.85 12.32
N THR A 332 -17.59 -1.56 11.48
CA THR A 332 -17.35 -2.29 10.24
C THR A 332 -16.97 -3.75 10.49
N LEU A 333 -16.10 -3.99 11.49
CA LEU A 333 -15.74 -5.36 11.87
C LEU A 333 -16.94 -6.14 12.39
N LYS A 334 -17.82 -5.48 13.19
CA LYS A 334 -19.07 -6.07 13.63
C LYS A 334 -19.96 -6.44 12.46
N GLU A 335 -20.22 -5.49 11.57
CA GLU A 335 -21.07 -5.69 10.37
C GLU A 335 -20.55 -6.81 9.49
N LEU A 336 -19.25 -6.88 9.22
CA LEU A 336 -18.64 -7.95 8.44
C LEU A 336 -18.76 -9.33 9.11
N ARG A 337 -18.71 -9.39 10.45
CA ARG A 337 -18.90 -10.65 11.18
C ARG A 337 -20.36 -11.13 11.24
N GLU A 338 -21.28 -10.20 11.15
CA GLU A 338 -22.72 -10.48 11.12
C GLU A 338 -23.25 -10.68 9.68
N ALA A 339 -22.45 -10.35 8.66
CA ALA A 339 -22.85 -10.44 7.26
C ALA A 339 -22.91 -11.90 6.76
N ASP A 340 -24.01 -12.26 6.14
CA ASP A 340 -24.16 -13.55 5.48
C ASP A 340 -23.13 -13.74 4.35
N GLY A 341 -22.50 -14.91 4.34
CA GLY A 341 -21.55 -15.29 3.29
C GLY A 341 -20.14 -14.71 3.45
N VAL A 342 -19.86 -13.98 4.54
CA VAL A 342 -18.50 -13.54 4.91
C VAL A 342 -17.90 -14.55 5.90
N ASP A 343 -16.98 -15.37 5.42
CA ASP A 343 -16.26 -16.33 6.27
C ASP A 343 -15.05 -15.69 6.95
N PHE A 344 -14.33 -14.84 6.21
CA PHE A 344 -13.07 -14.25 6.65
C PHE A 344 -13.10 -12.73 6.63
N VAL A 345 -12.37 -12.13 7.58
CA VAL A 345 -12.09 -10.68 7.61
C VAL A 345 -10.57 -10.48 7.56
N VAL A 346 -10.12 -9.80 6.53
CA VAL A 346 -8.72 -9.41 6.32
C VAL A 346 -8.61 -7.91 6.52
N VAL A 347 -7.68 -7.48 7.36
CA VAL A 347 -7.39 -6.05 7.59
C VAL A 347 -6.00 -5.76 7.07
N PHE A 348 -5.81 -4.65 6.35
CA PHE A 348 -4.49 -4.24 5.90
C PHE A 348 -4.26 -2.75 6.12
N PHE A 349 -3.03 -2.41 6.49
CA PHE A 349 -2.58 -1.05 6.76
C PHE A 349 -1.05 -1.01 6.84
N HIS A 350 -0.48 0.18 6.92
CA HIS A 350 0.96 0.34 6.74
C HIS A 350 1.79 -0.03 7.98
N HIS A 351 1.73 0.74 9.08
CA HIS A 351 2.59 0.54 10.25
C HIS A 351 2.34 -0.80 10.96
N CYS A 352 3.42 -1.53 11.27
CA CYS A 352 3.29 -2.88 11.82
C CYS A 352 2.76 -2.91 13.25
N ALA A 353 1.69 -3.67 13.49
CA ALA A 353 1.29 -4.00 14.85
C ALA A 353 2.37 -4.84 15.55
N TYR A 354 2.99 -5.77 14.80
CA TYR A 354 4.02 -6.69 15.30
C TYR A 354 5.09 -6.88 14.24
N SER A 355 6.32 -6.46 14.52
CA SER A 355 7.50 -6.72 13.73
C SER A 355 8.76 -6.64 14.60
N THR A 356 9.78 -7.39 14.25
CA THR A 356 11.13 -7.35 14.88
C THR A 356 12.16 -6.67 13.98
N SER A 357 11.77 -6.17 12.80
CA SER A 357 12.67 -5.49 11.85
C SER A 357 12.93 -4.03 12.26
N ALA A 358 13.52 -3.24 11.41
CA ALA A 358 14.13 -1.93 11.71
C ALA A 358 13.18 -0.90 12.36
N HIS A 359 11.91 -0.84 11.91
CA HIS A 359 10.87 0.02 12.49
C HIS A 359 10.10 -0.65 13.62
N ALA A 360 10.38 -1.92 13.88
CA ALA A 360 9.77 -2.71 14.96
C ALA A 360 8.23 -2.63 14.98
N SER A 361 7.63 -2.65 16.15
CA SER A 361 6.18 -2.67 16.35
C SER A 361 5.66 -1.29 16.74
N ASP A 362 4.49 -0.90 16.23
CA ASP A 362 3.84 0.35 16.61
C ASP A 362 2.88 0.17 17.78
N GLY A 363 3.17 0.84 18.88
CA GLY A 363 2.37 0.77 20.11
C GLY A 363 1.01 1.46 20.00
N GLY A 364 0.84 2.43 19.10
CA GLY A 364 -0.43 3.07 18.85
C GLY A 364 -1.41 2.12 18.14
N VAL A 365 -0.95 1.43 17.12
CA VAL A 365 -1.72 0.37 16.46
C VAL A 365 -2.09 -0.73 17.46
N ARG A 366 -1.14 -1.17 18.30
CA ARG A 366 -1.40 -2.17 19.34
C ARG A 366 -2.47 -1.71 20.33
N THR A 367 -2.45 -0.44 20.71
CA THR A 367 -3.37 0.12 21.70
C THR A 367 -4.78 0.31 21.12
N GLU A 368 -4.89 0.87 19.93
CA GLU A 368 -6.16 1.32 19.37
C GLU A 368 -6.91 0.22 18.61
N TRP A 369 -6.20 -0.65 17.87
CA TRP A 369 -6.84 -1.55 16.92
C TRP A 369 -6.72 -3.03 17.25
N VAL A 370 -5.59 -3.47 17.83
CA VAL A 370 -5.42 -4.90 18.18
C VAL A 370 -6.51 -5.44 19.10
N PRO A 371 -7.03 -4.67 20.10
CA PRO A 371 -8.17 -5.13 20.89
C PRO A 371 -9.45 -5.35 20.07
N LEU A 372 -9.67 -4.56 19.01
CA LEU A 372 -10.80 -4.74 18.11
C LEU A 372 -10.58 -5.99 17.23
N PHE A 373 -9.36 -6.21 16.74
CA PHE A 373 -9.04 -7.41 15.99
C PHE A 373 -9.26 -8.69 16.79
N ALA A 374 -8.88 -8.69 18.08
CA ALA A 374 -9.13 -9.80 18.98
C ALA A 374 -10.64 -9.99 19.24
N ARG A 375 -11.37 -8.91 19.52
CA ARG A 375 -12.82 -8.94 19.78
C ARG A 375 -13.61 -9.57 18.65
N TYR A 376 -13.28 -9.20 17.39
CA TYR A 376 -13.98 -9.68 16.21
C TYR A 376 -13.27 -10.86 15.53
N ALA A 377 -12.27 -11.45 16.16
CA ALA A 377 -11.46 -12.56 15.65
C ALA A 377 -11.05 -12.31 14.19
N VAL A 378 -10.39 -11.19 13.90
CA VAL A 378 -9.84 -10.87 12.58
C VAL A 378 -8.94 -12.03 12.13
N ASP A 379 -9.09 -12.44 10.87
CA ASP A 379 -8.46 -13.68 10.38
C ASP A 379 -7.01 -13.47 9.97
N LEU A 380 -6.72 -12.35 9.37
CA LEU A 380 -5.39 -12.01 8.87
C LEU A 380 -5.21 -10.50 8.91
N VAL A 381 -4.06 -10.05 9.41
CA VAL A 381 -3.62 -8.66 9.32
C VAL A 381 -2.39 -8.60 8.42
N ILE A 382 -2.38 -7.67 7.45
CA ILE A 382 -1.28 -7.46 6.50
C ILE A 382 -0.75 -6.04 6.67
N ASN A 383 0.56 -5.92 6.87
CA ASN A 383 1.27 -4.66 7.06
C ASN A 383 2.38 -4.45 6.03
N GLY A 384 2.80 -3.20 5.82
CA GLY A 384 4.01 -2.78 5.14
C GLY A 384 5.08 -2.29 6.12
N HIS A 385 5.69 -1.12 5.80
CA HIS A 385 6.56 -0.31 6.65
C HIS A 385 7.92 -0.91 6.99
N ASN A 386 7.99 -2.16 7.39
CA ASN A 386 9.25 -2.88 7.51
C ASN A 386 9.53 -3.62 6.20
N HIS A 387 10.58 -3.23 5.49
CA HIS A 387 10.91 -3.72 4.14
C HIS A 387 11.50 -5.15 4.20
N VAL A 388 10.67 -6.07 4.65
CA VAL A 388 10.96 -7.51 4.83
C VAL A 388 9.68 -8.31 4.69
N TYR A 389 9.80 -9.62 4.70
CA TYR A 389 8.69 -10.49 5.08
C TYR A 389 8.89 -10.97 6.53
N GLU A 390 7.85 -10.81 7.35
CA GLU A 390 7.80 -11.36 8.69
C GLU A 390 6.40 -11.86 9.01
N ARG A 391 6.30 -13.01 9.67
CA ARG A 391 5.03 -13.57 10.13
C ARG A 391 5.07 -13.92 11.61
N THR A 392 4.02 -13.57 12.31
CA THR A 392 3.83 -13.99 13.71
C THR A 392 3.22 -15.39 13.81
N ASP A 393 3.31 -15.99 14.95
CA ASP A 393 2.36 -17.01 15.41
C ASP A 393 0.95 -16.39 15.52
N ALA A 394 -0.07 -17.21 15.79
CA ALA A 394 -1.40 -16.69 16.08
C ALA A 394 -1.40 -16.01 17.45
N LEU A 395 -1.76 -14.74 17.51
CA LEU A 395 -1.70 -13.90 18.72
C LEU A 395 -3.10 -13.64 19.27
N LYS A 396 -3.25 -13.94 20.55
CA LYS A 396 -4.45 -13.61 21.32
C LYS A 396 -4.06 -12.75 22.53
N ASP A 397 -4.68 -11.60 22.65
CA ASP A 397 -4.41 -10.65 23.74
C ASP A 397 -2.92 -10.29 23.89
N GLY A 398 -2.20 -10.17 22.74
CA GLY A 398 -0.77 -9.84 22.68
C GLY A 398 0.19 -10.97 22.98
N ALA A 399 -0.29 -12.17 23.27
CA ALA A 399 0.53 -13.36 23.54
C ALA A 399 0.31 -14.43 22.47
N VAL A 400 1.26 -15.39 22.37
CA VAL A 400 1.11 -16.55 21.48
C VAL A 400 -0.03 -17.43 21.97
N GLY A 401 -1.15 -17.42 21.28
CA GLY A 401 -2.28 -18.32 21.53
C GLY A 401 -2.07 -19.70 20.89
N ARG A 402 -1.41 -19.71 19.73
CA ARG A 402 -1.02 -20.93 19.03
C ARG A 402 0.23 -20.74 18.21
N VAL A 403 1.17 -21.66 18.30
CA VAL A 403 2.31 -21.79 17.39
C VAL A 403 1.79 -22.27 16.02
N VAL A 404 2.11 -21.52 14.97
CA VAL A 404 1.70 -21.82 13.59
C VAL A 404 2.95 -22.10 12.76
N PRO A 405 3.42 -23.35 12.64
CA PRO A 405 4.57 -23.67 11.84
C PRO A 405 4.35 -23.43 10.33
N VAL A 406 5.42 -23.45 9.55
CA VAL A 406 5.31 -23.49 8.08
C VAL A 406 4.50 -24.72 7.68
N GLY A 407 3.46 -24.52 6.86
CA GLY A 407 2.49 -25.57 6.54
C GLY A 407 1.42 -25.81 7.60
N GLY A 408 1.47 -25.10 8.73
CA GLY A 408 0.48 -25.20 9.80
C GLY A 408 -0.84 -24.50 9.52
N SER A 409 -1.78 -24.63 10.45
CA SER A 409 -3.08 -23.98 10.37
C SER A 409 -3.54 -23.40 11.70
N THR A 410 -4.44 -22.40 11.66
CA THR A 410 -5.01 -21.76 12.83
C THR A 410 -6.49 -21.45 12.63
N ASP A 411 -7.25 -21.37 13.72
CA ASP A 411 -8.60 -20.78 13.75
C ASP A 411 -8.57 -19.53 14.65
N PRO A 412 -8.71 -18.33 14.10
CA PRO A 412 -8.57 -17.08 14.86
C PRO A 412 -9.55 -16.90 16.02
N ARG A 413 -10.71 -17.58 15.99
CA ARG A 413 -11.66 -17.55 17.12
C ARG A 413 -11.08 -18.17 18.39
N ARG A 414 -10.28 -19.21 18.22
CA ARG A 414 -9.66 -19.97 19.31
C ARG A 414 -8.25 -19.48 19.59
N ASP A 415 -7.47 -19.35 18.52
CA ASP A 415 -6.01 -19.28 18.56
C ASP A 415 -5.51 -17.82 18.51
N GLY A 416 -6.32 -16.88 18.02
CA GLY A 416 -5.95 -15.48 17.80
C GLY A 416 -5.55 -15.17 16.34
N THR A 417 -5.22 -13.93 16.08
CA THR A 417 -4.92 -13.36 14.75
C THR A 417 -3.47 -13.59 14.34
N VAL A 418 -3.22 -13.92 13.09
CA VAL A 418 -1.88 -13.91 12.48
C VAL A 418 -1.63 -12.54 11.84
N TYR A 419 -0.44 -11.98 12.10
CA TYR A 419 0.02 -10.73 11.52
C TYR A 419 1.16 -11.02 10.54
N VAL A 420 1.08 -10.41 9.36
CA VAL A 420 2.08 -10.56 8.30
C VAL A 420 2.59 -9.19 7.92
N THR A 421 3.88 -8.99 8.04
CA THR A 421 4.60 -7.88 7.41
C THR A 421 4.98 -8.30 6.00
N ALA A 422 4.46 -7.60 5.00
CA ALA A 422 4.69 -7.85 3.57
C ALA A 422 5.30 -6.61 2.90
N GLY A 423 6.32 -5.99 3.53
CA GLY A 423 6.97 -4.77 3.07
C GLY A 423 8.09 -5.01 2.06
N GLY A 424 8.19 -6.20 1.49
CA GLY A 424 9.17 -6.53 0.46
C GLY A 424 8.77 -6.13 -0.97
N GLY A 425 7.95 -5.09 -1.15
CA GLY A 425 7.36 -4.71 -2.44
C GLY A 425 8.37 -4.23 -3.49
N GLY A 426 9.48 -3.63 -3.07
CA GLY A 426 10.50 -3.17 -4.05
C GLY A 426 11.51 -2.16 -3.50
N ARG A 427 11.23 -1.52 -2.36
CA ARG A 427 12.12 -0.56 -1.71
C ARG A 427 13.27 -1.27 -1.00
N ASP A 428 14.38 -0.55 -0.73
CA ASP A 428 15.59 -1.08 -0.11
C ASP A 428 15.26 -1.88 1.16
N LEU A 429 15.79 -3.11 1.24
CA LEU A 429 15.47 -4.05 2.31
C LEU A 429 16.09 -3.65 3.65
N TYR A 430 15.34 -3.82 4.71
CA TYR A 430 15.83 -3.71 6.10
C TYR A 430 16.39 -5.04 6.61
N GLY A 431 17.07 -5.01 7.77
CA GLY A 431 17.55 -6.18 8.48
C GLY A 431 16.70 -6.51 9.70
N PHE A 432 17.06 -7.61 10.33
CA PHE A 432 16.54 -8.01 11.64
C PHE A 432 17.61 -7.76 12.72
N PRO A 433 17.29 -7.73 14.03
CA PRO A 433 18.27 -7.65 15.10
C PRO A 433 19.32 -8.74 14.98
N ALA A 434 20.54 -8.49 15.51
CA ALA A 434 21.69 -9.37 15.34
C ALA A 434 21.48 -10.77 15.96
N ASP A 435 20.65 -10.89 17.00
CA ASP A 435 20.24 -12.14 17.64
C ASP A 435 19.03 -12.82 16.94
N ALA A 436 18.49 -12.16 15.93
CA ALA A 436 17.42 -12.67 15.10
C ALA A 436 17.97 -12.95 13.69
N PRO A 437 18.26 -14.23 13.34
CA PRO A 437 18.81 -14.56 12.03
C PRO A 437 18.00 -13.95 10.90
N GLU A 438 18.69 -13.36 9.93
CA GLU A 438 18.05 -12.62 8.84
C GLU A 438 17.44 -13.60 7.90
N SER A 439 17.19 -14.25 7.35
CA SER A 439 16.49 -14.91 6.29
C SER A 439 16.38 -16.42 6.41
N TYR A 440 15.17 -16.83 6.13
CA TYR A 440 14.89 -18.23 5.98
C TYR A 440 14.04 -18.43 4.74
N GLU A 441 14.63 -18.91 3.70
CA GLU A 441 13.87 -19.36 2.54
C GLU A 441 13.02 -20.57 2.93
N GLY A 442 11.76 -20.32 3.31
CA GLY A 442 10.84 -21.37 3.74
C GLY A 442 11.19 -22.08 5.04
N HIS A 443 12.04 -21.49 5.87
CA HIS A 443 12.42 -22.05 7.17
C HIS A 443 11.73 -21.34 8.32
N GLU A 444 11.20 -22.10 9.27
CA GLU A 444 10.79 -21.60 10.55
C GLU A 444 12.00 -21.10 11.34
N HIS A 445 11.83 -19.93 11.94
CA HIS A 445 12.73 -19.58 13.03
C HIS A 445 12.48 -20.54 14.22
N ALA A 446 13.50 -21.18 14.71
CA ALA A 446 13.41 -21.93 15.95
C ALA A 446 12.90 -21.01 17.05
N ALA A 447 11.86 -21.42 17.76
CA ALA A 447 11.22 -20.63 18.80
C ALA A 447 12.26 -20.19 19.82
N GLY A 448 12.60 -18.92 19.78
CA GLY A 448 13.53 -18.27 20.70
C GLY A 448 13.04 -16.87 21.04
N ALA A 449 13.42 -16.37 22.19
CA ALA A 449 13.19 -15.00 22.54
C ALA A 449 14.04 -14.07 21.66
N VAL A 450 13.45 -13.03 21.09
CA VAL A 450 14.12 -12.02 20.28
C VAL A 450 14.04 -10.70 21.00
N GLY A 451 15.19 -10.06 21.20
CA GLY A 451 15.29 -8.70 21.68
C GLY A 451 14.91 -7.72 20.57
N THR A 452 13.94 -6.85 20.81
CA THR A 452 13.47 -5.82 19.90
C THR A 452 12.98 -4.61 20.69
N PHE A 453 12.23 -3.73 20.08
CA PHE A 453 11.56 -2.61 20.74
C PHE A 453 10.15 -2.41 20.16
N HIS A 454 9.38 -1.53 20.77
CA HIS A 454 8.15 -1.01 20.20
C HIS A 454 8.08 0.50 20.41
N TRP A 455 7.37 1.18 19.52
CA TRP A 455 7.13 2.61 19.62
C TRP A 455 6.10 2.92 20.69
N THR A 456 6.40 3.91 21.51
CA THR A 456 5.53 4.41 22.56
C THR A 456 5.11 5.85 22.25
N ARG A 457 4.05 6.32 22.91
CA ARG A 457 3.50 7.64 22.66
C ARG A 457 4.56 8.74 22.73
N GLY A 458 4.57 9.62 21.71
CA GLY A 458 5.54 10.70 21.58
C GLY A 458 6.81 10.33 20.83
N GLY A 459 6.78 9.32 19.98
CA GLY A 459 7.89 8.93 19.10
C GLY A 459 9.10 8.38 19.87
N ARG A 460 8.89 7.75 21.03
CA ARG A 460 9.94 7.09 21.82
C ARG A 460 9.83 5.60 21.69
N SER A 461 10.96 4.89 21.76
CA SER A 461 10.96 3.43 21.76
C SER A 461 11.14 2.88 23.19
N ALA A 462 10.55 1.71 23.43
CA ALA A 462 10.75 0.91 24.64
C ALA A 462 11.21 -0.49 24.24
N PRO A 463 12.25 -1.05 24.92
CA PRO A 463 12.73 -2.39 24.62
C PRO A 463 11.67 -3.43 24.99
N GLU A 464 11.59 -4.49 24.21
CA GLU A 464 10.79 -5.67 24.50
C GLU A 464 11.53 -6.95 24.06
N THR A 465 11.16 -8.07 24.68
CA THR A 465 11.60 -9.39 24.26
C THR A 465 10.40 -10.22 23.86
N VAL A 466 10.41 -10.74 22.65
CA VAL A 466 9.25 -11.38 22.02
C VAL A 466 9.55 -12.80 21.59
N THR A 467 8.50 -13.64 21.54
CA THR A 467 8.60 -15.06 21.11
C THR A 467 7.67 -15.38 19.95
N TRP A 468 6.92 -14.39 19.48
CA TRP A 468 5.87 -14.56 18.50
C TRP A 468 6.34 -14.49 17.03
N SER A 469 7.55 -14.00 16.74
CA SER A 469 8.07 -13.90 15.38
C SER A 469 8.43 -15.31 14.85
N ARG A 470 7.62 -15.82 13.91
CA ARG A 470 7.69 -17.22 13.48
C ARG A 470 8.53 -17.41 12.22
N VAL A 471 8.34 -16.59 11.20
CA VAL A 471 9.09 -16.63 9.94
C VAL A 471 9.62 -15.24 9.64
N ARG A 472 10.89 -15.19 9.26
CA ARG A 472 11.57 -13.96 8.84
C ARG A 472 12.26 -14.19 7.51
N TYR A 473 12.14 -13.24 6.61
CA TYR A 473 12.81 -13.29 5.33
C TYR A 473 13.23 -11.90 4.90
N ARG A 474 14.52 -11.70 4.71
CA ARG A 474 15.09 -10.46 4.19
C ARG A 474 15.19 -10.58 2.67
N GLY A 475 14.12 -10.29 1.97
CA GLY A 475 14.08 -10.35 0.52
C GLY A 475 12.81 -9.71 -0.05
N PHE A 476 12.86 -9.34 -1.31
CA PHE A 476 11.68 -8.88 -2.04
C PHE A 476 10.69 -10.01 -2.18
N SER A 477 9.44 -9.73 -1.91
CA SER A 477 8.42 -10.78 -1.81
C SER A 477 7.02 -10.28 -2.07
N LEU A 478 6.17 -11.22 -2.49
CA LEU A 478 4.74 -11.04 -2.74
C LEU A 478 3.95 -12.00 -1.85
N LEU A 479 2.95 -11.49 -1.16
CA LEU A 479 1.97 -12.32 -0.48
C LEU A 479 0.88 -12.75 -1.47
N SER A 480 0.58 -14.05 -1.54
CA SER A 480 -0.51 -14.63 -2.31
C SER A 480 -1.47 -15.35 -1.38
N VAL A 481 -2.73 -14.97 -1.39
CA VAL A 481 -3.77 -15.53 -0.54
C VAL A 481 -4.86 -16.13 -1.40
N GLU A 482 -5.06 -17.44 -1.29
CA GLU A 482 -6.16 -18.14 -1.93
C GLU A 482 -7.30 -18.31 -0.93
N ALA A 483 -8.49 -17.84 -1.29
CA ALA A 483 -9.71 -17.98 -0.50
C ALA A 483 -10.60 -19.06 -1.09
N GLU A 484 -10.98 -20.02 -0.26
CA GLU A 484 -11.90 -21.11 -0.61
C GLU A 484 -13.14 -21.03 0.28
N PRO A 485 -14.32 -20.73 -0.29
CA PRO A 485 -15.58 -20.82 0.42
C PRO A 485 -16.05 -22.27 0.52
N GLY A 486 -17.00 -22.54 1.41
CA GLY A 486 -17.62 -23.87 1.52
C GLY A 486 -17.89 -24.30 2.95
N PRO A 487 -18.19 -25.61 3.18
CA PRO A 487 -18.48 -26.11 4.53
C PRO A 487 -17.31 -26.02 5.51
N ALA A 488 -16.09 -26.02 5.00
CA ALA A 488 -14.84 -25.83 5.76
C ALA A 488 -14.01 -24.75 5.06
N PRO A 489 -14.43 -23.47 5.18
CA PRO A 489 -13.77 -22.40 4.46
C PRO A 489 -12.33 -22.19 4.95
N ARG A 490 -11.43 -21.82 4.05
CA ARG A 490 -10.02 -21.55 4.37
C ARG A 490 -9.42 -20.43 3.54
N LEU A 491 -8.43 -19.77 4.12
CA LEU A 491 -7.45 -18.98 3.42
C LEU A 491 -6.13 -19.76 3.41
N THR A 492 -5.56 -19.97 2.24
CA THR A 492 -4.19 -20.47 2.08
C THR A 492 -3.28 -19.30 1.78
N VAL A 493 -2.42 -18.96 2.71
CA VAL A 493 -1.51 -17.82 2.63
C VAL A 493 -0.12 -18.31 2.26
N SER A 494 0.48 -17.73 1.23
CA SER A 494 1.83 -18.06 0.78
C SER A 494 2.63 -16.78 0.57
N ALA A 495 3.84 -16.71 1.12
CA ALA A 495 4.82 -15.69 0.76
C ALA A 495 5.75 -16.25 -0.32
N LEU A 496 5.95 -15.50 -1.37
CA LEU A 496 6.77 -15.86 -2.52
C LEU A 496 7.89 -14.84 -2.66
N ALA A 497 9.12 -15.30 -2.77
CA ALA A 497 10.24 -14.45 -3.14
C ALA A 497 10.05 -13.94 -4.59
N SER A 498 10.73 -12.85 -4.95
CA SER A 498 10.61 -12.23 -6.28
C SER A 498 11.01 -13.14 -7.44
N ASP A 499 11.76 -14.22 -7.17
CA ASP A 499 12.09 -15.28 -8.14
C ASP A 499 11.02 -16.38 -8.24
N GLY A 500 9.94 -16.27 -7.46
CA GLY A 500 8.83 -17.23 -7.38
C GLY A 500 9.03 -18.36 -6.37
N GLY A 501 10.16 -18.43 -5.69
CA GLY A 501 10.42 -19.38 -4.60
C GLY A 501 9.47 -19.16 -3.43
N ARG A 502 8.96 -20.24 -2.82
CA ARG A 502 8.07 -20.14 -1.66
C ARG A 502 8.85 -19.96 -0.37
N VAL A 503 8.67 -18.81 0.27
CA VAL A 503 9.30 -18.43 1.55
C VAL A 503 8.53 -19.01 2.74
N ASP A 504 7.20 -18.90 2.70
CA ASP A 504 6.33 -19.34 3.79
C ASP A 504 4.97 -19.78 3.25
N HIS A 505 4.25 -20.61 4.01
CA HIS A 505 2.83 -20.87 3.78
C HIS A 505 2.16 -21.37 5.07
N PHE A 506 0.89 -21.03 5.22
CA PHE A 506 0.04 -21.49 6.31
C PHE A 506 -1.43 -21.36 5.93
N GLU A 507 -2.30 -21.92 6.74
CA GLU A 507 -3.74 -21.81 6.52
C GLU A 507 -4.45 -21.14 7.69
N VAL A 508 -5.46 -20.33 7.36
CA VAL A 508 -6.46 -19.83 8.30
C VAL A 508 -7.77 -20.54 7.99
N ARG A 509 -8.34 -21.19 8.99
CA ARG A 509 -9.54 -22.01 8.83
C ARG A 509 -10.66 -21.52 9.72
N ARG A 510 -11.89 -21.74 9.31
CA ARG A 510 -13.09 -21.44 10.09
C ARG A 510 -13.99 -22.68 10.12
N GLY A 511 -14.58 -22.97 11.30
CA GLY A 511 -15.57 -24.05 11.42
C GLY A 511 -15.01 -25.44 11.70
N VAL A 512 -13.76 -25.54 12.22
CA VAL A 512 -13.20 -26.82 12.72
C VAL A 512 -13.39 -26.92 14.23
#